data_8267ea5eaf561677a9da24fe3945501b
#
_entry.id   8267ea5eaf561677a9da24fe3945501b
#
_cell.length_a   1.000
_cell.length_b   1.000
_cell.length_c   1.000
_cell.angle_alpha   90.00
_cell.angle_beta   90.00
_cell.angle_gamma   90.00
#
_symmetry.space_group_name_H-M   'P 1'
#
loop_
_entity.id
_entity.type
_entity.pdbx_description
1 polymer ?
#
loop_
_entity_poly.entity_id
_entity_poly.type
_entity_poly.pdbx_seq_one_letter_code
_entity_poly.pdbx_strand_id
1 'polypeptide(L)'
;MTKTIKYSSIPEFEKDFKKLEKPYRTLSDDFENMKKNLLEVHYVKGSPLPPNTIVDIEGLCGETYKSKKVRKFACKSLKNFGNRSGIRVIFVIEPDDLKITFIEIYHKSDKAVENKERLRNFIKTMCLK
;
A
#
# COMPACT_ATOMS: atom_id res chain seq x y z
N MET A 1 -21.71 13.48 6.59
CA MET A 1 -20.33 13.57 7.06
C MET A 1 -19.39 12.91 6.08
N THR A 2 -18.31 13.59 5.73
CA THR A 2 -17.30 13.04 4.82
C THR A 2 -16.41 12.07 5.57
N LYS A 3 -16.33 10.83 5.09
CA LYS A 3 -15.39 9.85 5.63
C LYS A 3 -14.00 10.13 5.10
N THR A 4 -13.01 10.10 5.96
CA THR A 4 -11.61 10.27 5.57
C THR A 4 -10.78 9.10 6.04
N ILE A 5 -9.84 8.67 5.20
CA ILE A 5 -8.91 7.61 5.57
C ILE A 5 -7.85 8.17 6.51
N LYS A 6 -7.59 7.47 7.60
CA LYS A 6 -6.48 7.79 8.50
C LYS A 6 -5.25 7.02 8.03
N TYR A 7 -4.25 7.74 7.56
CA TYR A 7 -3.02 7.12 7.06
C TYR A 7 -1.95 7.08 8.15
N SER A 8 -1.21 6.00 8.17
CA SER A 8 -0.09 5.79 9.06
C SER A 8 0.96 4.93 8.37
N SER A 9 2.15 4.88 8.90
CA SER A 9 3.21 4.02 8.36
C SER A 9 4.13 3.58 9.49
N ILE A 10 4.80 2.42 9.30
CA ILE A 10 5.80 1.95 10.26
C ILE A 10 7.18 2.47 9.85
N PRO A 11 8.15 2.55 10.79
CA PRO A 11 9.48 3.07 10.47
C PRO A 11 10.18 2.35 9.33
N GLU A 12 9.99 1.04 9.21
CA GLU A 12 10.60 0.24 8.14
C GLU A 12 10.08 0.67 6.76
N PHE A 13 8.79 1.03 6.67
CA PHE A 13 8.22 1.57 5.43
C PHE A 13 8.89 2.89 5.05
N GLU A 14 9.11 3.76 6.02
CA GLU A 14 9.76 5.05 5.77
C GLU A 14 11.17 4.88 5.22
N LYS A 15 11.91 3.89 5.72
CA LYS A 15 13.25 3.56 5.21
C LYS A 15 13.19 3.03 3.78
N ASP A 16 12.24 2.14 3.50
CA ASP A 16 12.04 1.60 2.15
C ASP A 16 11.72 2.72 1.17
N PHE A 17 10.85 3.63 1.58
CA PHE A 17 10.42 4.76 0.75
C PHE A 17 11.60 5.65 0.39
N LYS A 18 12.42 6.02 1.35
CA LYS A 18 13.60 6.85 1.12
C LYS A 18 14.59 6.22 0.14
N LYS A 19 14.81 4.91 0.28
CA LYS A 19 15.70 4.18 -0.63
C LYS A 19 15.16 4.17 -2.05
N LEU A 20 13.88 3.92 -2.19
CA LEU A 20 13.24 3.81 -3.49
C LEU A 20 13.10 5.17 -4.17
N GLU A 21 12.96 6.22 -3.40
CA GLU A 21 12.81 7.59 -3.90
C GLU A 21 14.06 8.06 -4.66
N LYS A 22 15.22 7.54 -4.32
CA LYS A 22 16.48 7.91 -5.00
C LYS A 22 16.46 7.60 -6.49
N PRO A 23 16.17 6.36 -6.92
CA PRO A 23 16.04 6.07 -8.34
C PRO A 23 14.74 6.58 -8.96
N TYR A 24 13.67 6.69 -8.18
CA TYR A 24 12.36 7.11 -8.67
C TYR A 24 11.98 8.46 -8.05
N ARG A 25 12.49 9.55 -8.63
CA ARG A 25 12.38 10.89 -8.05
C ARG A 25 10.96 11.42 -7.91
N THR A 26 10.01 10.89 -8.68
CA THR A 26 8.60 11.29 -8.59
C THR A 26 7.81 10.47 -7.59
N LEU A 27 8.47 9.57 -6.85
CA LEU A 27 7.79 8.61 -5.99
C LEU A 27 6.86 9.26 -4.96
N SER A 28 7.30 10.37 -4.35
CA SER A 28 6.49 11.09 -3.36
C SER A 28 5.17 11.58 -3.97
N ASP A 29 5.22 12.20 -5.14
CA ASP A 29 4.02 12.67 -5.84
C ASP A 29 3.15 11.49 -6.28
N ASP A 30 3.77 10.44 -6.80
CA ASP A 30 3.05 9.24 -7.27
C ASP A 30 2.34 8.54 -6.12
N PHE A 31 2.98 8.53 -4.95
CA PHE A 31 2.39 7.93 -3.75
C PHE A 31 1.16 8.73 -3.28
N GLU A 32 1.26 10.05 -3.27
CA GLU A 32 0.12 10.91 -2.94
C GLU A 32 -1.02 10.75 -3.95
N ASN A 33 -0.69 10.62 -5.24
CA ASN A 33 -1.69 10.36 -6.27
C ASN A 33 -2.37 9.01 -6.07
N MET A 34 -1.61 7.99 -5.67
CA MET A 34 -2.17 6.67 -5.37
C MET A 34 -3.19 6.76 -4.22
N LYS A 35 -2.87 7.49 -3.16
CA LYS A 35 -3.80 7.65 -2.06
C LYS A 35 -5.11 8.28 -2.52
N LYS A 36 -5.03 9.37 -3.28
CA LYS A 36 -6.22 10.11 -3.74
C LYS A 36 -7.00 9.37 -4.80
N ASN A 37 -6.33 8.84 -5.81
CA ASN A 37 -6.97 8.33 -7.01
C ASN A 37 -7.26 6.83 -6.96
N LEU A 38 -6.69 6.13 -6.01
CA LEU A 38 -6.89 4.69 -5.86
C LEU A 38 -7.55 4.36 -4.52
N LEU A 39 -6.88 4.67 -3.40
CA LEU A 39 -7.36 4.27 -2.08
C LEU A 39 -8.62 5.03 -1.66
N GLU A 40 -8.64 6.34 -1.82
CA GLU A 40 -9.81 7.13 -1.45
C GLU A 40 -11.00 6.87 -2.36
N VAL A 41 -10.76 6.72 -3.66
CA VAL A 41 -11.81 6.41 -4.62
C VAL A 41 -12.44 5.05 -4.31
N HIS A 42 -11.63 4.07 -3.95
CA HIS A 42 -12.12 2.72 -3.65
C HIS A 42 -12.76 2.61 -2.27
N TYR A 43 -12.07 3.06 -1.23
CA TYR A 43 -12.52 2.84 0.15
C TYR A 43 -13.49 3.89 0.68
N VAL A 44 -13.41 5.11 0.21
CA VAL A 44 -14.33 6.18 0.65
C VAL A 44 -15.52 6.29 -0.29
N LYS A 45 -15.27 6.36 -1.59
CA LYS A 45 -16.34 6.53 -2.59
C LYS A 45 -16.97 5.24 -3.05
N GLY A 46 -16.40 4.11 -2.69
CA GLY A 46 -16.96 2.79 -3.04
C GLY A 46 -16.83 2.40 -4.51
N SER A 47 -15.97 3.07 -5.27
CA SER A 47 -15.79 2.75 -6.68
C SER A 47 -15.04 1.44 -6.88
N PRO A 48 -15.52 0.56 -7.79
CA PRO A 48 -14.81 -0.68 -8.05
C PRO A 48 -13.48 -0.42 -8.76
N LEU A 49 -12.52 -1.33 -8.57
CA LEU A 49 -11.21 -1.25 -9.22
C LEU A 49 -11.08 -2.33 -10.29
N PRO A 50 -10.27 -2.09 -11.34
CA PRO A 50 -9.94 -3.14 -12.30
C PRO A 50 -9.33 -4.35 -11.59
N PRO A 51 -9.50 -5.57 -12.13
CA PRO A 51 -8.94 -6.78 -11.51
C PRO A 51 -7.43 -6.65 -11.25
N ASN A 52 -6.99 -7.22 -10.14
CA ASN A 52 -5.58 -7.29 -9.75
C ASN A 52 -4.92 -5.93 -9.46
N THR A 53 -5.72 -4.89 -9.25
CA THR A 53 -5.17 -3.58 -8.84
C THR A 53 -4.75 -3.62 -7.37
N ILE A 54 -5.64 -4.10 -6.50
CA ILE A 54 -5.35 -4.35 -5.09
C ILE A 54 -5.76 -5.79 -4.80
N VAL A 55 -4.85 -6.57 -4.22
CA VAL A 55 -5.13 -7.99 -3.92
C VAL A 55 -4.89 -8.28 -2.44
N ASP A 56 -5.59 -9.29 -1.93
CA ASP A 56 -5.40 -9.76 -0.56
C ASP A 56 -4.11 -10.54 -0.43
N ILE A 57 -3.47 -10.44 0.74
CA ILE A 57 -2.31 -11.26 1.08
C ILE A 57 -2.83 -12.43 1.88
N GLU A 58 -2.78 -13.63 1.30
CA GLU A 58 -3.32 -14.85 1.91
C GLU A 58 -2.72 -15.15 3.28
N GLY A 59 -3.58 -15.60 4.19
CA GLY A 59 -3.17 -15.98 5.53
C GLY A 59 -2.90 -14.81 6.47
N LEU A 60 -3.07 -13.59 6.00
CA LEU A 60 -2.79 -12.39 6.80
C LEU A 60 -3.98 -11.43 6.81
N CYS A 61 -5.19 -11.99 6.80
CA CYS A 61 -6.44 -11.24 6.94
C CYS A 61 -7.22 -11.79 8.14
N GLY A 62 -7.77 -10.89 8.94
CA GLY A 62 -8.59 -11.23 10.10
C GLY A 62 -9.98 -10.62 9.99
N GLU A 63 -10.75 -10.69 11.08
CA GLU A 63 -12.12 -10.17 11.11
C GLU A 63 -12.16 -8.65 11.06
N THR A 64 -11.17 -7.98 11.68
CA THR A 64 -11.15 -6.52 11.83
C THR A 64 -10.11 -5.83 10.97
N TYR A 65 -9.32 -6.59 10.24
CA TYR A 65 -8.25 -6.05 9.39
C TYR A 65 -8.04 -6.91 8.16
N LYS A 66 -7.45 -6.31 7.12
CA LYS A 66 -7.04 -7.03 5.92
C LYS A 66 -5.68 -6.53 5.46
N SER A 67 -4.80 -7.46 5.09
CA SER A 67 -3.50 -7.14 4.51
C SER A 67 -3.63 -7.13 2.99
N LYS A 68 -3.20 -6.06 2.36
CA LYS A 68 -3.40 -5.82 0.93
C LYS A 68 -2.09 -5.45 0.24
N LYS A 69 -2.05 -5.73 -1.05
CA LYS A 69 -0.93 -5.35 -1.92
C LYS A 69 -1.47 -4.58 -3.12
N VAL A 70 -0.96 -3.36 -3.32
CA VAL A 70 -1.21 -2.59 -4.54
C VAL A 70 -0.26 -3.12 -5.60
N ARG A 71 -0.80 -3.64 -6.69
CA ARG A 71 -0.03 -4.19 -7.80
C ARG A 71 0.07 -3.25 -8.99
N LYS A 72 -0.89 -2.35 -9.14
CA LYS A 72 -0.90 -1.37 -10.23
C LYS A 72 -0.65 0.02 -9.65
N PHE A 73 0.60 0.42 -9.68
CA PHE A 73 1.08 1.69 -9.15
C PHE A 73 1.70 2.50 -10.28
N ALA A 74 1.14 3.68 -10.57
CA ALA A 74 1.67 4.54 -11.61
C ALA A 74 2.85 5.35 -11.07
N CYS A 75 3.99 5.31 -11.75
CA CYS A 75 5.18 6.05 -11.38
C CYS A 75 5.66 6.88 -12.57
N LYS A 76 5.65 8.20 -12.44
CA LYS A 76 6.02 9.13 -13.51
C LYS A 76 7.48 8.98 -13.94
N SER A 77 8.35 8.56 -13.02
CA SER A 77 9.75 8.27 -13.35
C SER A 77 9.90 7.08 -14.30
N LEU A 78 8.86 6.24 -14.42
CA LEU A 78 8.81 5.08 -15.31
C LEU A 78 7.76 5.32 -16.39
N LYS A 79 8.01 6.31 -17.23
CA LYS A 79 7.05 6.87 -18.20
C LYS A 79 6.38 5.88 -19.13
N ASN A 80 7.10 4.84 -19.56
CA ASN A 80 6.59 3.89 -20.56
C ASN A 80 5.75 2.75 -19.97
N PHE A 81 5.56 2.72 -18.66
CA PHE A 81 4.91 1.60 -17.99
C PHE A 81 3.53 1.90 -17.42
N GLY A 82 3.14 3.21 -17.33
CA GLY A 82 1.86 3.58 -16.74
C GLY A 82 1.70 3.00 -15.34
N ASN A 83 0.58 2.29 -15.09
CA ASN A 83 0.34 1.65 -13.80
C ASN A 83 1.04 0.28 -13.66
N ARG A 84 1.89 -0.09 -14.63
CA ARG A 84 2.69 -1.32 -14.58
C ARG A 84 4.15 -1.01 -14.27
N SER A 85 4.39 -0.08 -13.38
CA SER A 85 5.74 0.34 -12.99
C SER A 85 6.54 -0.77 -12.31
N GLY A 86 5.86 -1.76 -11.74
CA GLY A 86 6.51 -2.81 -10.95
C GLY A 86 6.67 -2.44 -9.48
N ILE A 87 6.27 -1.24 -9.10
CA ILE A 87 6.31 -0.83 -7.69
C ILE A 87 5.11 -1.46 -6.98
N ARG A 88 5.37 -2.05 -5.82
CA ARG A 88 4.36 -2.72 -4.99
C ARG A 88 4.27 -2.00 -3.64
N VAL A 89 3.05 -1.79 -3.16
CA VAL A 89 2.81 -1.17 -1.85
C VAL A 89 2.01 -2.14 -1.01
N ILE A 90 2.50 -2.43 0.19
CA ILE A 90 1.84 -3.33 1.13
C ILE A 90 1.25 -2.48 2.25
N PHE A 91 -0.04 -2.70 2.54
CA PHE A 91 -0.70 -2.00 3.63
C PHE A 91 -1.68 -2.91 4.36
N VAL A 92 -2.00 -2.52 5.59
CA VAL A 92 -3.06 -3.14 6.37
C VAL A 92 -4.18 -2.12 6.51
N ILE A 93 -5.39 -2.54 6.17
CA ILE A 93 -6.57 -1.70 6.36
C ILE A 93 -7.41 -2.25 7.50
N GLU A 94 -7.84 -1.34 8.37
CA GLU A 94 -8.82 -1.60 9.43
C GLU A 94 -10.10 -0.89 8.98
N PRO A 95 -11.04 -1.61 8.33
CA PRO A 95 -12.20 -0.98 7.68
C PRO A 95 -13.11 -0.21 8.64
N ASP A 96 -13.32 -0.73 9.84
CA ASP A 96 -14.23 -0.11 10.81
C ASP A 96 -13.78 1.30 11.21
N ASP A 97 -12.47 1.49 11.32
CA ASP A 97 -11.88 2.79 11.66
C ASP A 97 -11.47 3.58 10.42
N LEU A 98 -11.58 2.97 9.25
CA LEU A 98 -11.09 3.49 7.98
C LEU A 98 -9.63 3.95 8.13
N LYS A 99 -8.80 3.05 8.68
CA LYS A 99 -7.39 3.31 8.92
C LYS A 99 -6.52 2.43 8.05
N ILE A 100 -5.57 3.05 7.35
CA ILE A 100 -4.60 2.35 6.52
C ILE A 100 -3.19 2.61 7.07
N THR A 101 -2.46 1.52 7.34
CA THR A 101 -1.07 1.59 7.78
C THR A 101 -0.18 0.97 6.70
N PHE A 102 0.77 1.74 6.18
CA PHE A 102 1.69 1.27 5.15
C PHE A 102 2.83 0.48 5.80
N ILE A 103 3.10 -0.70 5.24
CA ILE A 103 4.05 -1.67 5.81
C ILE A 103 5.34 -1.74 4.99
N GLU A 104 5.21 -1.76 3.65
CA GLU A 104 6.34 -1.95 2.78
C GLU A 104 6.08 -1.33 1.41
N ILE A 105 7.14 -0.84 0.77
CA ILE A 105 7.11 -0.42 -0.63
C ILE A 105 8.39 -0.94 -1.27
N TYR A 106 8.27 -1.56 -2.46
CA TYR A 106 9.42 -2.14 -3.15
C TYR A 106 9.16 -2.23 -4.64
N HIS A 107 10.22 -2.41 -5.43
CA HIS A 107 10.11 -2.69 -6.86
C HIS A 107 10.27 -4.19 -7.07
N LYS A 108 9.46 -4.77 -7.97
CA LYS A 108 9.47 -6.21 -8.24
C LYS A 108 10.83 -6.76 -8.70
N SER A 109 11.70 -5.90 -9.28
CA SER A 109 13.03 -6.32 -9.70
C SER A 109 13.98 -6.50 -8.53
N ASP A 110 13.71 -5.85 -7.38
CA ASP A 110 14.55 -5.94 -6.20
C ASP A 110 14.20 -7.15 -5.34
N LYS A 111 12.93 -7.52 -5.33
CA LYS A 111 12.45 -8.71 -4.61
C LYS A 111 11.11 -9.16 -5.19
N ALA A 112 10.90 -10.45 -5.16
CA ALA A 112 9.74 -11.07 -5.81
C ALA A 112 8.45 -10.95 -5.00
N VAL A 113 8.55 -11.00 -3.67
CA VAL A 113 7.37 -11.03 -2.78
C VAL A 113 7.59 -10.11 -1.59
N GLU A 114 6.48 -9.74 -0.95
CA GLU A 114 6.46 -8.93 0.26
C GLU A 114 7.12 -9.63 1.45
N ASN A 115 7.58 -8.83 2.41
CA ASN A 115 8.15 -9.34 3.66
C ASN A 115 7.02 -9.74 4.61
N LYS A 116 6.63 -11.01 4.57
CA LYS A 116 5.51 -11.52 5.38
C LYS A 116 5.80 -11.52 6.87
N GLU A 117 7.06 -11.68 7.25
CA GLU A 117 7.43 -11.65 8.66
C GLU A 117 7.22 -10.25 9.25
N ARG A 118 7.63 -9.22 8.53
CA ARG A 118 7.38 -7.83 8.93
C ARG A 118 5.90 -7.57 9.11
N LEU A 119 5.10 -8.07 8.18
CA LEU A 119 3.65 -7.91 8.20
C LEU A 119 3.03 -8.64 9.40
N ARG A 120 3.46 -9.88 9.66
CA ARG A 120 2.99 -10.63 10.84
C ARG A 120 3.33 -9.94 12.13
N ASN A 121 4.53 -9.37 12.23
CA ASN A 121 4.98 -8.66 13.44
C ASN A 121 4.12 -7.42 13.68
N PHE A 122 3.80 -6.68 12.62
CA PHE A 122 2.90 -5.53 12.73
C PHE A 122 1.51 -5.96 13.21
N ILE A 123 0.96 -7.02 12.61
CA ILE A 123 -0.37 -7.52 12.97
C ILE A 123 -0.40 -7.97 14.44
N LYS A 124 0.64 -8.65 14.91
CA LYS A 124 0.76 -9.05 16.32
C LYS A 124 0.69 -7.82 17.23
N THR A 125 1.46 -6.79 16.93
CA THR A 125 1.49 -5.56 17.71
C THR A 125 0.11 -4.90 17.73
N MET A 126 -0.55 -4.85 16.59
CA MET A 126 -1.88 -4.28 16.44
C MET A 126 -2.93 -5.04 17.26
N CYS A 127 -2.88 -6.38 17.23
CA CYS A 127 -3.86 -7.23 17.91
C CYS A 127 -3.65 -7.32 19.42
N LEU A 128 -2.49 -6.92 19.93
CA LEU A 128 -2.20 -6.92 21.37
C LEU A 128 -2.74 -5.70 22.11
N LYS A 129 -3.32 -4.76 21.40
CA LYS A 129 -3.91 -3.56 21.99
C LYS A 129 -5.30 -3.79 22.53
#